data_658eb7537239018f35eba6f1a7771c16
#
_entry.id   658eb7537239018f35eba6f1a7771c16
#
_cell.length_a   1.000
_cell.length_b   1.000
_cell.length_c   1.000
_cell.angle_alpha   90.00
_cell.angle_beta   90.00
_cell.angle_gamma   90.00
#
_symmetry.space_group_name_H-M   'P 1'
#
loop_
_entity.id
_entity.type
_entity.pdbx_description
1 polymer ?
#
loop_
_entity_poly.entity_id
_entity_poly.type
_entity_poly.pdbx_seq_one_letter_code
_entity_poly.pdbx_strand_id
1 'polypeptide(L)'
;GNGHLLFQLLEDINEEYEGDKTFEYTGIDYSPDSVKFASGVAKRKYSELKVNFEQVDLLQESCSFLQNKFDILLDKGTLDAIALNQESLADFNGKIGMDVYASQVEKMMVQGSILLITSCNFTKDELIKIITKDTNLEVWDEINYPSFQFGGVKGSTVVSIAFVRN
;
A
#
# COMPACT_ATOMS: atom_id res chain seq x y z
N GLY A 1 4.12 -7.90 5.54
CA GLY A 1 4.65 -7.43 6.82
C GLY A 1 3.91 -8.01 8.03
N ASN A 2 4.27 -7.56 9.22
CA ASN A 2 3.70 -8.06 10.48
C ASN A 2 2.38 -7.39 10.91
N GLY A 3 1.76 -6.58 10.05
CA GLY A 3 0.52 -5.85 10.31
C GLY A 3 0.69 -4.55 11.12
N HIS A 4 1.90 -4.17 11.50
CA HIS A 4 2.15 -3.05 12.43
C HIS A 4 1.50 -1.73 11.96
N LEU A 5 1.63 -1.37 10.68
CA LEU A 5 1.02 -0.15 10.14
C LEU A 5 -0.50 -0.15 10.33
N LEU A 6 -1.15 -1.28 10.02
CA LEU A 6 -2.60 -1.42 10.12
C LEU A 6 -3.07 -1.38 11.58
N PHE A 7 -2.34 -2.01 12.49
CA PHE A 7 -2.65 -1.98 13.91
C PHE A 7 -2.49 -0.58 14.51
N GLN A 8 -1.43 0.15 14.14
CA GLN A 8 -1.24 1.52 14.61
C GLN A 8 -2.37 2.43 14.11
N LEU A 9 -2.71 2.36 12.81
CA LEU A 9 -3.80 3.13 12.25
C LEU A 9 -5.14 2.82 12.94
N LEU A 10 -5.40 1.56 13.23
CA LEU A 10 -6.60 1.10 13.91
C LEU A 10 -6.69 1.66 15.34
N GLU A 11 -5.58 1.66 16.09
CA GLU A 11 -5.48 2.25 17.41
C GLU A 11 -5.74 3.76 17.37
N ASP A 12 -5.05 4.48 16.46
CA ASP A 12 -5.19 5.92 16.28
C ASP A 12 -6.64 6.31 15.88
N ILE A 13 -7.26 5.58 14.95
CA ILE A 13 -8.67 5.82 14.58
C ILE A 13 -9.60 5.54 15.76
N ASN A 14 -9.38 4.47 16.51
CA ASN A 14 -10.25 4.11 17.64
C ASN A 14 -10.14 5.12 18.79
N GLU A 15 -9.00 5.78 18.95
CA GLU A 15 -8.77 6.81 19.97
C GLU A 15 -9.27 8.19 19.56
N GLU A 16 -9.13 8.56 18.28
CA GLU A 16 -9.34 9.93 17.81
C GLU A 16 -10.67 10.13 17.05
N TYR A 17 -11.27 9.06 16.52
CA TYR A 17 -12.49 9.17 15.74
C TYR A 17 -13.74 9.13 16.59
N GLU A 18 -14.46 10.24 16.66
CA GLU A 18 -15.72 10.40 17.44
C GLU A 18 -17.00 10.21 16.59
N GLY A 19 -16.89 9.74 15.34
CA GLY A 19 -18.04 9.60 14.44
C GLY A 19 -18.73 8.23 14.54
N ASP A 20 -19.89 8.10 13.88
CA ASP A 20 -20.72 6.88 13.89
C ASP A 20 -20.29 5.84 12.83
N LYS A 21 -19.25 6.10 12.04
CA LYS A 21 -18.79 5.16 11.01
C LYS A 21 -18.03 4.00 11.62
N THR A 22 -18.32 2.80 11.14
CA THR A 22 -17.54 1.61 11.43
C THR A 22 -16.51 1.38 10.32
N PHE A 23 -15.32 0.94 10.69
CA PHE A 23 -14.24 0.65 9.77
C PHE A 23 -13.99 -0.87 9.71
N GLU A 24 -13.67 -1.34 8.51
CA GLU A 24 -13.21 -2.70 8.27
C GLU A 24 -11.76 -2.64 7.79
N TYR A 25 -10.91 -3.47 8.38
CA TYR A 25 -9.47 -3.43 8.12
C TYR A 25 -9.03 -4.74 7.47
N THR A 26 -8.34 -4.64 6.35
CA THR A 26 -7.78 -5.81 5.67
C THR A 26 -6.31 -5.59 5.41
N GLY A 27 -5.48 -6.45 5.97
CA GLY A 27 -4.05 -6.53 5.67
C GLY A 27 -3.78 -7.65 4.69
N ILE A 28 -2.88 -7.42 3.75
CA ILE A 28 -2.42 -8.44 2.83
C ILE A 28 -0.89 -8.56 2.87
N ASP A 29 -0.40 -9.74 2.63
CA ASP A 29 1.02 -10.00 2.46
C ASP A 29 1.24 -11.21 1.54
N TYR A 30 2.33 -11.22 0.81
CA TYR A 30 2.75 -12.36 -0.01
C TYR A 30 3.18 -13.56 0.88
N SER A 31 3.78 -13.28 2.05
CA SER A 31 4.30 -14.30 2.97
C SER A 31 3.19 -14.91 3.84
N PRO A 32 2.96 -16.23 3.77
CA PRO A 32 2.00 -16.90 4.65
C PRO A 32 2.37 -16.79 6.13
N ASP A 33 3.65 -16.74 6.47
CA ASP A 33 4.11 -16.60 7.86
C ASP A 33 3.79 -15.21 8.41
N SER A 34 3.94 -14.15 7.60
CA SER A 34 3.55 -12.77 7.96
C SER A 34 2.05 -12.71 8.23
N VAL A 35 1.23 -13.27 7.35
CA VAL A 35 -0.23 -13.33 7.50
C VAL A 35 -0.63 -14.09 8.76
N LYS A 36 -0.04 -15.26 9.00
CA LYS A 36 -0.30 -16.07 10.20
C LYS A 36 0.04 -15.30 11.48
N PHE A 37 1.18 -14.62 11.49
CA PHE A 37 1.60 -13.81 12.64
C PHE A 37 0.63 -12.66 12.90
N ALA A 38 0.33 -11.84 11.88
CA ALA A 38 -0.57 -10.71 11.99
C ALA A 38 -2.00 -11.13 12.39
N SER A 39 -2.52 -12.24 11.80
CA SER A 39 -3.81 -12.82 12.21
C SER A 39 -3.82 -13.26 13.67
N GLY A 40 -2.72 -13.81 14.16
CA GLY A 40 -2.57 -14.19 15.57
C GLY A 40 -2.58 -12.99 16.53
N VAL A 41 -1.99 -11.87 16.12
CA VAL A 41 -2.04 -10.61 16.87
C VAL A 41 -3.45 -10.03 16.87
N ALA A 42 -4.11 -9.98 15.70
CA ALA A 42 -5.47 -9.49 15.56
C ALA A 42 -6.46 -10.23 16.49
N LYS A 43 -6.43 -11.55 16.45
CA LYS A 43 -7.28 -12.39 17.30
C LYS A 43 -7.09 -12.16 18.81
N ARG A 44 -5.87 -11.85 19.23
CA ARG A 44 -5.56 -11.66 20.65
C ARG A 44 -5.86 -10.26 21.18
N LYS A 45 -5.59 -9.24 20.36
CA LYS A 45 -5.65 -7.83 20.80
C LYS A 45 -6.89 -7.09 20.29
N TYR A 46 -7.45 -7.51 19.16
CA TYR A 46 -8.47 -6.76 18.43
C TYR A 46 -9.68 -7.63 18.06
N SER A 47 -10.04 -8.60 18.92
CA SER A 47 -11.13 -9.57 18.66
C SER A 47 -12.49 -8.92 18.41
N GLU A 48 -12.72 -7.73 18.98
CA GLU A 48 -13.97 -6.98 18.83
C GLU A 48 -14.03 -6.11 17.56
N LEU A 49 -12.92 -6.04 16.81
CA LEU A 49 -12.82 -5.23 15.62
C LEU A 49 -12.78 -6.10 14.37
N LYS A 50 -13.29 -5.58 13.27
CA LYS A 50 -13.28 -6.26 11.97
C LYS A 50 -11.90 -6.10 11.31
N VAL A 51 -10.96 -6.94 11.72
CA VAL A 51 -9.60 -6.98 11.18
C VAL A 51 -9.33 -8.34 10.57
N ASN A 52 -9.00 -8.37 9.29
CA ASN A 52 -8.67 -9.58 8.55
C ASN A 52 -7.27 -9.50 7.92
N PHE A 53 -6.59 -10.65 7.78
CA PHE A 53 -5.32 -10.76 7.06
C PHE A 53 -5.37 -11.91 6.07
N GLU A 54 -4.96 -11.65 4.82
CA GLU A 54 -4.99 -12.63 3.74
C GLU A 54 -3.64 -12.72 3.04
N GLN A 55 -3.28 -13.94 2.63
CA GLN A 55 -2.13 -14.13 1.75
C GLN A 55 -2.54 -13.79 0.33
N VAL A 56 -1.91 -12.77 -0.24
CA VAL A 56 -2.22 -12.27 -1.57
C VAL A 56 -0.93 -12.01 -2.35
N ASP A 57 -0.88 -12.53 -3.56
CA ASP A 57 0.12 -12.15 -4.55
C ASP A 57 -0.51 -11.17 -5.54
N LEU A 58 -0.15 -9.89 -5.42
CA LEU A 58 -0.65 -8.82 -6.29
C LEU A 58 -0.18 -8.95 -7.74
N LEU A 59 0.86 -9.75 -7.98
CA LEU A 59 1.47 -9.93 -9.31
C LEU A 59 0.92 -11.13 -10.07
N GLN A 60 -0.19 -11.72 -9.61
CA GLN A 60 -0.93 -12.73 -10.36
C GLN A 60 -2.09 -12.09 -11.12
N GLU A 61 -2.18 -12.35 -12.43
CA GLU A 61 -3.27 -11.84 -13.28
C GLU A 61 -4.65 -12.31 -12.80
N SER A 62 -4.74 -13.56 -12.38
CA SER A 62 -5.97 -14.21 -11.90
C SER A 62 -6.26 -14.02 -10.41
N CYS A 63 -5.60 -13.07 -9.75
CA CYS A 63 -5.79 -12.82 -8.32
C CYS A 63 -7.23 -12.35 -8.03
N SER A 64 -8.05 -13.22 -7.43
CA SER A 64 -9.44 -12.93 -7.10
C SER A 64 -9.60 -11.83 -6.05
N PHE A 65 -8.60 -11.65 -5.17
CA PHE A 65 -8.60 -10.59 -4.17
C PHE A 65 -8.73 -9.18 -4.77
N LEU A 66 -8.22 -8.97 -5.98
CA LEU A 66 -8.28 -7.68 -6.68
C LEU A 66 -9.72 -7.24 -7.05
N GLN A 67 -10.72 -8.11 -6.92
CA GLN A 67 -12.13 -7.76 -7.10
C GLN A 67 -12.72 -7.03 -5.89
N ASN A 68 -12.10 -7.13 -4.71
CA ASN A 68 -12.51 -6.38 -3.53
C ASN A 68 -12.26 -4.88 -3.75
N LYS A 69 -13.09 -4.05 -3.12
CA LYS A 69 -13.00 -2.60 -3.23
C LYS A 69 -12.75 -1.98 -1.86
N PHE A 70 -11.84 -1.01 -1.84
CA PHE A 70 -11.44 -0.31 -0.63
C PHE A 70 -11.49 1.20 -0.86
N ASP A 71 -11.88 1.94 0.17
CA ASP A 71 -11.88 3.41 0.14
C ASP A 71 -10.46 3.95 0.30
N ILE A 72 -9.64 3.29 1.14
CA ILE A 72 -8.27 3.68 1.42
C ILE A 72 -7.37 2.45 1.32
N LEU A 73 -6.31 2.57 0.54
CA LEU A 73 -5.23 1.59 0.43
C LEU A 73 -3.93 2.19 0.96
N LEU A 74 -3.18 1.40 1.70
CA LEU A 74 -1.91 1.80 2.30
C LEU A 74 -0.80 0.87 1.83
N ASP A 75 0.27 1.45 1.30
CA ASP A 75 1.50 0.72 0.98
C ASP A 75 2.67 1.34 1.74
N LYS A 76 3.38 0.52 2.48
CA LYS A 76 4.65 0.88 3.11
C LYS A 76 5.68 -0.21 2.82
N GLY A 77 6.42 -0.02 1.72
CA GLY A 77 7.52 -0.89 1.31
C GLY A 77 7.11 -2.09 0.47
N THR A 78 5.83 -2.30 0.11
CA THR A 78 5.43 -3.38 -0.80
C THR A 78 5.92 -3.11 -2.21
N LEU A 79 5.66 -1.92 -2.75
CA LEU A 79 6.21 -1.51 -4.05
C LEU A 79 7.74 -1.52 -4.04
N ASP A 80 8.38 -1.08 -2.95
CA ASP A 80 9.84 -1.12 -2.79
C ASP A 80 10.38 -2.55 -2.93
N ALA A 81 9.73 -3.52 -2.27
CA ALA A 81 10.11 -4.93 -2.35
C ALA A 81 9.88 -5.52 -3.75
N ILE A 82 8.76 -5.20 -4.39
CA ILE A 82 8.44 -5.63 -5.76
C ILE A 82 9.48 -5.11 -6.74
N ALA A 83 9.92 -3.86 -6.59
CA ALA A 83 10.87 -3.22 -7.48
C ALA A 83 12.29 -3.82 -7.40
N LEU A 84 12.63 -4.55 -6.34
CA LEU A 84 13.90 -5.27 -6.25
C LEU A 84 13.96 -6.50 -7.17
N ASN A 85 12.81 -7.05 -7.57
CA ASN A 85 12.76 -8.16 -8.51
C ASN A 85 12.58 -7.64 -9.93
N GLN A 86 13.57 -7.89 -10.78
CA GLN A 86 13.60 -7.49 -12.19
C GLN A 86 13.19 -8.64 -13.13
N GLU A 87 12.71 -9.76 -12.61
CA GLU A 87 12.21 -10.86 -13.43
C GLU A 87 10.94 -10.48 -14.15
N SER A 88 10.86 -10.86 -15.41
CA SER A 88 9.69 -10.62 -16.23
C SER A 88 8.55 -11.57 -15.88
N LEU A 89 7.34 -11.03 -15.83
CA LEU A 89 6.11 -11.77 -15.54
C LEU A 89 5.50 -12.26 -16.86
N ALA A 90 5.38 -13.58 -17.02
CA ALA A 90 4.83 -14.19 -18.23
C ALA A 90 3.37 -13.76 -18.46
N ASP A 91 2.56 -13.71 -17.40
CA ASP A 91 1.14 -13.34 -17.46
C ASP A 91 0.92 -11.86 -17.84
N PHE A 92 1.96 -11.03 -17.77
CA PHE A 92 1.90 -9.60 -18.06
C PHE A 92 2.73 -9.20 -19.30
N ASN A 93 2.82 -10.08 -20.29
CA ASN A 93 3.55 -9.83 -21.54
C ASN A 93 5.03 -9.46 -21.32
N GLY A 94 5.67 -10.07 -20.32
CA GLY A 94 7.07 -9.84 -20.00
C GLY A 94 7.39 -8.54 -19.27
N LYS A 95 6.39 -7.80 -18.78
CA LYS A 95 6.60 -6.67 -17.88
C LYS A 95 7.17 -7.15 -16.54
N ILE A 96 7.92 -6.30 -15.85
CA ILE A 96 8.39 -6.56 -14.48
C ILE A 96 7.31 -6.15 -13.46
N GLY A 97 7.42 -6.64 -12.23
CA GLY A 97 6.43 -6.40 -11.16
C GLY A 97 6.14 -4.92 -10.92
N MET A 98 7.17 -4.06 -10.94
CA MET A 98 7.04 -2.62 -10.77
C MET A 98 6.15 -1.97 -11.86
N ASP A 99 6.20 -2.46 -13.10
CA ASP A 99 5.43 -1.90 -14.21
C ASP A 99 3.94 -2.30 -14.18
N VAL A 100 3.57 -3.34 -13.43
CA VAL A 100 2.19 -3.81 -13.32
C VAL A 100 1.53 -3.46 -11.99
N TYR A 101 2.32 -3.14 -10.97
CA TYR A 101 1.84 -2.88 -9.61
C TYR A 101 0.68 -1.87 -9.57
N ALA A 102 0.86 -0.70 -10.18
CA ALA A 102 -0.13 0.38 -10.12
C ALA A 102 -1.48 -0.04 -10.71
N SER A 103 -1.47 -0.71 -11.86
CA SER A 103 -2.68 -1.21 -12.52
C SER A 103 -3.37 -2.32 -11.73
N GLN A 104 -2.61 -3.16 -11.01
CA GLN A 104 -3.18 -4.20 -10.14
C GLN A 104 -3.84 -3.58 -8.90
N VAL A 105 -3.18 -2.62 -8.25
CA VAL A 105 -3.71 -1.92 -7.08
C VAL A 105 -4.96 -1.10 -7.44
N GLU A 106 -4.95 -0.42 -8.60
CA GLU A 106 -6.10 0.34 -9.08
C GLU A 106 -7.37 -0.51 -9.21
N LYS A 107 -7.25 -1.81 -9.52
CA LYS A 107 -8.41 -2.71 -9.59
C LYS A 107 -9.17 -2.80 -8.26
N MET A 108 -8.50 -2.58 -7.14
CA MET A 108 -9.11 -2.59 -5.80
C MET A 108 -9.70 -1.23 -5.39
N MET A 109 -9.65 -0.23 -6.25
CA MET A 109 -10.13 1.12 -5.97
C MET A 109 -11.43 1.41 -6.71
N VAL A 110 -12.26 2.28 -6.16
CA VAL A 110 -13.38 2.93 -6.83
C VAL A 110 -13.06 4.41 -7.03
N GLN A 111 -13.88 5.13 -7.78
CA GLN A 111 -13.71 6.58 -7.94
C GLN A 111 -13.73 7.27 -6.55
N GLY A 112 -12.74 8.10 -6.29
CA GLY A 112 -12.54 8.79 -5.02
C GLY A 112 -11.75 7.98 -3.97
N SER A 113 -11.42 6.70 -4.22
CA SER A 113 -10.52 5.95 -3.34
C SER A 113 -9.13 6.57 -3.30
N ILE A 114 -8.47 6.46 -2.16
CA ILE A 114 -7.12 6.99 -1.92
C ILE A 114 -6.11 5.84 -1.79
N LEU A 115 -4.98 5.97 -2.46
CA LEU A 115 -3.80 5.12 -2.29
C LEU A 115 -2.68 5.95 -1.68
N LEU A 116 -2.29 5.66 -0.44
CA LEU A 116 -1.13 6.28 0.21
C LEU A 116 0.06 5.33 0.14
N ILE A 117 1.13 5.76 -0.52
CA ILE A 117 2.39 5.01 -0.64
C ILE A 117 3.49 5.70 0.14
N THR A 118 4.19 4.94 0.98
CA THR A 118 5.43 5.35 1.63
C THR A 118 6.57 4.49 1.12
N SER A 119 7.54 5.13 0.47
CA SER A 119 8.70 4.50 -0.16
C SER A 119 10.02 5.06 0.37
N CYS A 120 11.02 4.18 0.48
CA CYS A 120 12.41 4.52 0.76
C CYS A 120 13.32 4.36 -0.47
N ASN A 121 12.81 3.80 -1.57
CA ASN A 121 13.61 3.44 -2.75
C ASN A 121 13.42 4.39 -3.93
N PHE A 122 12.36 5.18 -3.93
CA PHE A 122 12.02 6.08 -5.04
C PHE A 122 12.09 7.54 -4.63
N THR A 123 12.51 8.37 -5.57
CA THR A 123 12.29 9.81 -5.49
C THR A 123 10.80 10.11 -5.73
N LYS A 124 10.37 11.33 -5.36
CA LYS A 124 8.99 11.79 -5.59
C LYS A 124 8.59 11.65 -7.06
N ASP A 125 9.42 12.14 -7.98
CA ASP A 125 9.11 12.16 -9.41
C ASP A 125 9.05 10.73 -10.00
N GLU A 126 9.93 9.84 -9.57
CA GLU A 126 9.90 8.43 -9.96
C GLU A 126 8.63 7.75 -9.48
N LEU A 127 8.25 7.95 -8.20
CA LEU A 127 7.04 7.35 -7.64
C LEU A 127 5.79 7.85 -8.36
N ILE A 128 5.68 9.16 -8.60
CA ILE A 128 4.56 9.73 -9.36
C ILE A 128 4.48 9.09 -10.74
N LYS A 129 5.60 9.01 -11.46
CA LYS A 129 5.65 8.43 -12.81
C LYS A 129 5.22 6.96 -12.83
N ILE A 130 5.67 6.16 -11.84
CA ILE A 130 5.32 4.73 -11.74
C ILE A 130 3.82 4.56 -11.51
N ILE A 131 3.24 5.34 -10.59
CA ILE A 131 1.86 5.16 -10.15
C ILE A 131 0.84 5.72 -11.14
N THR A 132 1.15 6.85 -11.79
CA THR A 132 0.21 7.51 -12.71
C THR A 132 0.31 6.97 -14.15
N LYS A 133 1.33 6.17 -14.47
CA LYS A 133 1.50 5.60 -15.81
C LYS A 133 0.44 4.53 -16.07
N ASP A 134 -0.34 4.71 -17.13
CA ASP A 134 -1.37 3.77 -17.59
C ASP A 134 -2.47 3.47 -16.53
N THR A 135 -2.75 4.41 -15.63
CA THR A 135 -3.80 4.34 -14.62
C THR A 135 -4.65 5.62 -14.59
N ASN A 136 -5.79 5.60 -13.86
CA ASN A 136 -6.60 6.79 -13.56
C ASN A 136 -6.25 7.37 -12.18
N LEU A 137 -5.02 7.18 -11.73
CA LEU A 137 -4.52 7.68 -10.46
C LEU A 137 -3.83 9.02 -10.66
N GLU A 138 -4.17 10.01 -9.82
CA GLU A 138 -3.56 11.33 -9.83
C GLU A 138 -3.04 11.66 -8.42
N VAL A 139 -1.99 12.49 -8.34
CA VAL A 139 -1.49 12.98 -7.05
C VAL A 139 -2.57 13.82 -6.38
N TRP A 140 -2.93 13.43 -5.16
CA TRP A 140 -3.89 14.16 -4.32
C TRP A 140 -3.19 15.01 -3.27
N ASP A 141 -2.23 14.42 -2.55
CA ASP A 141 -1.48 15.11 -1.48
C ASP A 141 -0.14 14.44 -1.22
N GLU A 142 0.73 15.09 -0.45
CA GLU A 142 2.04 14.55 -0.07
C GLU A 142 2.37 14.88 1.40
N ILE A 143 3.11 13.98 2.04
CA ILE A 143 3.66 14.24 3.37
C ILE A 143 5.07 14.80 3.22
N ASN A 144 5.28 16.02 3.71
CA ASN A 144 6.57 16.67 3.70
C ASN A 144 7.37 16.26 4.95
N TYR A 145 8.43 15.49 4.76
CA TYR A 145 9.36 15.12 5.81
C TYR A 145 10.48 16.19 5.98
N PRO A 146 10.98 16.39 7.20
CA PRO A 146 12.17 17.21 7.40
C PRO A 146 13.33 16.71 6.52
N SER A 147 13.89 17.58 5.69
CA SER A 147 15.04 17.22 4.86
C SER A 147 16.33 17.34 5.66
N PHE A 148 17.18 16.32 5.58
CA PHE A 148 18.56 16.40 6.09
C PHE A 148 19.48 16.93 4.99
N GLN A 149 20.31 17.93 5.31
CA GLN A 149 21.40 18.35 4.43
C GLN A 149 22.69 17.69 4.89
N PHE A 150 23.32 16.92 4.03
CA PHE A 150 24.67 16.43 4.21
C PHE A 150 25.52 16.89 3.01
N GLY A 151 26.62 17.63 3.29
CA GLY A 151 27.55 18.07 2.23
C GLY A 151 26.94 18.98 1.15
N GLY A 152 25.88 19.75 1.47
CA GLY A 152 25.23 20.67 0.51
C GLY A 152 24.17 19.98 -0.41
N VAL A 153 23.93 18.69 -0.27
CA VAL A 153 22.90 17.95 -1.00
C VAL A 153 21.70 17.70 -0.09
N LYS A 154 20.49 18.15 -0.51
CA LYS A 154 19.23 17.81 0.13
C LYS A 154 18.86 16.38 -0.25
N GLY A 155 18.77 15.48 0.73
CA GLY A 155 18.23 14.15 0.56
C GLY A 155 16.99 13.96 1.43
N SER A 156 15.90 13.43 0.89
CA SER A 156 14.83 12.81 1.66
C SER A 156 15.05 11.31 1.62
N THR A 157 15.06 10.66 2.78
CA THR A 157 15.22 9.20 2.88
C THR A 157 13.88 8.46 2.74
N VAL A 158 12.77 9.21 2.78
CA VAL A 158 11.40 8.68 2.71
C VAL A 158 10.53 9.64 1.91
N VAL A 159 9.69 9.08 1.06
CA VAL A 159 8.66 9.79 0.29
C VAL A 159 7.30 9.17 0.61
N SER A 160 6.31 9.99 0.96
CA SER A 160 4.92 9.55 1.10
C SER A 160 4.02 10.41 0.24
N ILE A 161 3.29 9.77 -0.67
CA ILE A 161 2.39 10.44 -1.62
C ILE A 161 1.04 9.72 -1.57
N ALA A 162 -0.02 10.52 -1.47
CA ALA A 162 -1.39 10.06 -1.63
C ALA A 162 -1.86 10.30 -3.07
N PHE A 163 -2.44 9.27 -3.66
CA PHE A 163 -3.02 9.29 -5.00
C PHE A 163 -4.52 9.06 -4.89
N VAL A 164 -5.32 9.79 -5.67
CA VAL A 164 -6.76 9.60 -5.77
C VAL A 164 -7.10 8.92 -7.10
N ARG A 165 -8.08 8.03 -7.11
CA ARG A 165 -8.63 7.47 -8.33
C ARG A 165 -9.75 8.36 -8.86
N ASN A 166 -9.57 8.87 -10.07
CA ASN A 166 -10.57 9.65 -10.83
C ASN A 166 -11.56 8.77 -11.58
#